data_f1c3e2b7d1f83c54b25d1c7b3d698bf9
#
_entry.id   f1c3e2b7d1f83c54b25d1c7b3d698bf9
#
_cell.length_a   1.000
_cell.length_b   1.000
_cell.length_c   1.000
_cell.angle_alpha   90.00
_cell.angle_beta   90.00
_cell.angle_gamma   90.00
#
_symmetry.space_group_name_H-M   'P 1'
#
loop_
_entity.id
_entity.type
_entity.pdbx_description
1 polymer ?
#
loop_
_entity_poly.entity_id
_entity_poly.type
_entity_poly.pdbx_seq_one_letter_code
_entity_poly.pdbx_strand_id
1 'polypeptide(L)'
;MKRVLLNPLSLWGFVIIAGILLLALFAPLIASHDPEAIDVKAILLAPSSIHLMGTDGLGRDVFSRMLFGARISLLVGFVAVGIATVIGIILGAISGFYRGWVDIVIMRLVDVMLSIPTFFLILAVIAFLTPSIWNIMIVIGLTSWMGVTRLVRAEFLSLRGREFVMASQTLGAQDARLIFKHLLPNSLTPIIVSSVLGIASAVLVESGLSFLGLGVQAPQASWGNILTDGKEYIQFAWWLSLFPGMAILITVLGYNLLGEGLRDALDPRTTKQ
;
A
#
# COMPACT_ATOMS: atom_id res chain seq x y z
N MET A 1 -0.73 5.46 21.57
CA MET A 1 -2.11 5.35 21.09
C MET A 1 -2.97 6.59 21.40
N LYS A 2 -3.12 7.09 22.65
CA LYS A 2 -3.96 8.28 22.92
C LYS A 2 -3.58 9.51 22.08
N ARG A 3 -2.30 9.80 21.86
CA ARG A 3 -1.84 10.97 21.07
C ARG A 3 -2.16 10.86 19.57
N VAL A 4 -2.14 9.65 19.02
CA VAL A 4 -2.50 9.39 17.62
C VAL A 4 -3.98 9.69 17.39
N LEU A 5 -4.86 9.30 18.32
CA LEU A 5 -6.29 9.55 18.25
C LEU A 5 -6.68 11.02 18.56
N LEU A 6 -5.79 11.79 19.19
CA LEU A 6 -6.00 13.20 19.46
C LEU A 6 -5.61 14.13 18.30
N ASN A 7 -4.79 13.64 17.35
CA ASN A 7 -4.49 14.39 16.14
C ASN A 7 -5.65 14.26 15.14
N PRO A 8 -6.29 15.36 14.73
CA PRO A 8 -7.46 15.33 13.84
C PRO A 8 -7.16 14.67 12.48
N LEU A 9 -5.97 14.87 11.92
CA LEU A 9 -5.56 14.24 10.65
C LEU A 9 -5.52 12.71 10.79
N SER A 10 -4.87 12.23 11.84
CA SER A 10 -4.78 10.81 12.16
C SER A 10 -6.16 10.19 12.39
N LEU A 11 -7.03 10.90 13.10
CA LEU A 11 -8.39 10.44 13.39
C LEU A 11 -9.22 10.29 12.11
N TRP A 12 -9.23 11.32 11.25
CA TRP A 12 -9.96 11.25 9.98
C TRP A 12 -9.40 10.17 9.06
N GLY A 13 -8.07 10.08 8.93
CA GLY A 13 -7.41 9.02 8.17
C GLY A 13 -7.80 7.63 8.69
N PHE A 14 -7.78 7.44 10.02
CA PHE A 14 -8.19 6.19 10.66
C PHE A 14 -9.66 5.85 10.39
N VAL A 15 -10.58 6.81 10.55
CA VAL A 15 -12.02 6.60 10.32
C VAL A 15 -12.28 6.20 8.86
N ILE A 16 -11.65 6.88 7.90
CA ILE A 16 -11.77 6.55 6.47
C ILE A 16 -11.29 5.12 6.22
N ILE A 17 -10.07 4.79 6.63
CA ILE A 17 -9.49 3.47 6.37
C ILE A 17 -10.24 2.37 7.11
N ALA A 18 -10.61 2.58 8.38
CA ALA A 18 -11.43 1.63 9.13
C ALA A 18 -12.79 1.40 8.46
N GLY A 19 -13.44 2.47 7.98
CA GLY A 19 -14.70 2.37 7.23
C GLY A 19 -14.55 1.51 5.97
N ILE A 20 -13.52 1.76 5.15
CA ILE A 20 -13.27 0.98 3.93
C ILE A 20 -12.93 -0.48 4.26
N LEU A 21 -12.12 -0.73 5.30
CA LEU A 21 -11.80 -2.08 5.76
C LEU A 21 -13.05 -2.84 6.25
N LEU A 22 -13.94 -2.16 6.98
CA LEU A 22 -15.21 -2.76 7.43
C LEU A 22 -16.11 -3.07 6.22
N LEU A 23 -16.27 -2.16 5.27
CA LEU A 23 -17.01 -2.42 4.04
C LEU A 23 -16.43 -3.61 3.26
N ALA A 24 -15.11 -3.68 3.13
CA ALA A 24 -14.43 -4.81 2.50
C ALA A 24 -14.63 -6.11 3.27
N LEU A 25 -14.55 -6.10 4.60
CA LEU A 25 -14.73 -7.27 5.46
C LEU A 25 -16.15 -7.81 5.38
N PHE A 26 -17.14 -6.93 5.47
CA PHE A 26 -18.55 -7.28 5.43
C PHE A 26 -19.13 -7.32 4.01
N ALA A 27 -18.30 -7.23 2.96
CA ALA A 27 -18.74 -7.28 1.57
C ALA A 27 -19.70 -8.44 1.27
N PRO A 28 -19.50 -9.71 1.75
CA PRO A 28 -20.43 -10.80 1.47
C PRO A 28 -21.82 -10.65 2.12
N LEU A 29 -21.92 -9.79 3.15
CA LEU A 29 -23.20 -9.53 3.85
C LEU A 29 -23.92 -8.30 3.29
N ILE A 30 -23.16 -7.35 2.73
CA ILE A 30 -23.68 -6.05 2.25
C ILE A 30 -23.99 -6.11 0.76
N ALA A 31 -23.26 -6.94 -0.01
CA ALA A 31 -23.45 -7.06 -1.44
C ALA A 31 -24.87 -7.54 -1.76
N SER A 32 -25.56 -6.79 -2.62
CA SER A 32 -26.93 -7.11 -3.02
C SER A 32 -27.02 -8.21 -4.06
N HIS A 33 -25.93 -8.41 -4.82
CA HIS A 33 -25.83 -9.37 -5.92
C HIS A 33 -24.50 -10.10 -5.88
N ASP A 34 -24.39 -11.22 -6.59
CA ASP A 34 -23.11 -11.87 -6.85
C ASP A 34 -22.23 -10.94 -7.74
N PRO A 35 -21.02 -10.55 -7.33
CA PRO A 35 -20.16 -9.65 -8.09
C PRO A 35 -19.68 -10.22 -9.43
N GLU A 36 -19.79 -11.53 -9.64
CA GLU A 36 -19.35 -12.23 -10.84
C GLU A 36 -20.53 -12.64 -11.77
N ALA A 37 -21.78 -12.55 -11.28
CA ALA A 37 -22.96 -12.94 -12.03
C ALA A 37 -23.17 -12.02 -13.25
N ILE A 38 -23.19 -12.61 -14.44
CA ILE A 38 -23.42 -11.92 -15.70
C ILE A 38 -24.93 -11.92 -16.01
N ASP A 39 -25.50 -10.74 -16.27
CA ASP A 39 -26.89 -10.57 -16.73
C ASP A 39 -26.94 -9.75 -18.02
N VAL A 40 -27.09 -10.44 -19.14
CA VAL A 40 -27.18 -9.80 -20.47
C VAL A 40 -28.39 -8.86 -20.64
N LYS A 41 -29.41 -8.96 -19.77
CA LYS A 41 -30.56 -8.05 -19.77
C LYS A 41 -30.29 -6.77 -18.97
N ALA A 42 -29.27 -6.77 -18.14
CA ALA A 42 -28.92 -5.66 -17.27
C ALA A 42 -27.64 -4.92 -17.71
N ILE A 43 -27.26 -5.02 -19.00
CA ILE A 43 -26.03 -4.38 -19.51
C ILE A 43 -26.15 -2.85 -19.42
N LEU A 44 -25.16 -2.20 -18.80
CA LEU A 44 -24.99 -0.75 -18.69
C LEU A 44 -26.24 -0.02 -18.14
N LEU A 45 -26.96 -0.63 -17.22
CA LEU A 45 -28.06 0.03 -16.53
C LEU A 45 -27.51 1.11 -15.58
N ALA A 46 -28.14 2.29 -15.65
CA ALA A 46 -27.81 3.39 -14.73
C ALA A 46 -28.11 3.04 -13.27
N PRO A 47 -27.47 3.72 -12.29
CA PRO A 47 -27.78 3.56 -10.88
C PRO A 47 -29.28 3.63 -10.58
N SER A 48 -29.78 2.65 -9.82
CA SER A 48 -31.22 2.48 -9.48
C SER A 48 -31.37 1.85 -8.08
N SER A 49 -32.63 1.68 -7.65
CA SER A 49 -32.90 0.97 -6.38
C SER A 49 -32.53 -0.52 -6.41
N ILE A 50 -32.45 -1.14 -7.60
CA ILE A 50 -32.05 -2.54 -7.79
C ILE A 50 -30.51 -2.63 -7.87
N HIS A 51 -29.91 -1.74 -8.67
CA HIS A 51 -28.46 -1.64 -8.87
C HIS A 51 -27.96 -0.30 -8.36
N LEU A 52 -27.58 -0.21 -7.07
CA LEU A 52 -27.26 1.05 -6.38
C LEU A 52 -26.20 1.89 -7.10
N MET A 53 -25.20 1.25 -7.71
CA MET A 53 -24.15 1.91 -8.50
C MET A 53 -24.22 1.57 -10.00
N GLY A 54 -25.39 1.06 -10.46
CA GLY A 54 -25.56 0.62 -11.84
C GLY A 54 -24.91 -0.72 -12.14
N THR A 55 -24.83 -1.06 -13.43
CA THR A 55 -24.20 -2.29 -13.92
C THR A 55 -23.11 -2.00 -14.93
N ASP A 56 -22.23 -2.98 -15.17
CA ASP A 56 -21.14 -2.88 -16.13
C ASP A 56 -21.50 -3.42 -17.53
N GLY A 57 -20.52 -3.47 -18.45
CA GLY A 57 -20.68 -3.94 -19.82
C GLY A 57 -21.06 -5.42 -19.97
N LEU A 58 -21.00 -6.21 -18.88
CA LEU A 58 -21.47 -7.59 -18.81
C LEU A 58 -22.75 -7.73 -17.97
N GLY A 59 -23.34 -6.61 -17.51
CA GLY A 59 -24.52 -6.59 -16.66
C GLY A 59 -24.26 -6.99 -15.20
N ARG A 60 -23.00 -7.02 -14.76
CA ARG A 60 -22.62 -7.32 -13.37
C ARG A 60 -22.90 -6.11 -12.48
N ASP A 61 -23.35 -6.34 -11.24
CA ASP A 61 -23.66 -5.27 -10.28
C ASP A 61 -22.40 -4.53 -9.81
N VAL A 62 -22.32 -3.23 -10.11
CA VAL A 62 -21.14 -2.41 -9.79
C VAL A 62 -20.97 -2.23 -8.29
N PHE A 63 -22.05 -2.08 -7.50
CA PHE A 63 -21.96 -1.92 -6.05
C PHE A 63 -21.33 -3.16 -5.39
N SER A 64 -21.79 -4.35 -5.74
CA SER A 64 -21.21 -5.60 -5.26
C SER A 64 -19.74 -5.75 -5.67
N ARG A 65 -19.42 -5.44 -6.93
CA ARG A 65 -18.05 -5.44 -7.45
C ARG A 65 -17.15 -4.43 -6.73
N MET A 66 -17.66 -3.25 -6.38
CA MET A 66 -16.92 -2.24 -5.61
C MET A 66 -16.56 -2.72 -4.20
N LEU A 67 -17.47 -3.42 -3.52
CA LEU A 67 -17.23 -3.99 -2.18
C LEU A 67 -16.18 -5.10 -2.22
N PHE A 68 -16.30 -6.04 -3.16
CA PHE A 68 -15.32 -7.12 -3.33
C PHE A 68 -13.99 -6.59 -3.89
N GLY A 69 -14.04 -5.59 -4.77
CA GLY A 69 -12.87 -4.90 -5.29
C GLY A 69 -12.05 -4.21 -4.21
N ALA A 70 -12.70 -3.66 -3.17
CA ALA A 70 -12.02 -3.11 -2.00
C ALA A 70 -11.12 -4.14 -1.31
N ARG A 71 -11.59 -5.40 -1.17
CA ARG A 71 -10.80 -6.49 -0.57
C ARG A 71 -9.51 -6.73 -1.35
N ILE A 72 -9.63 -6.81 -2.67
CA ILE A 72 -8.50 -7.10 -3.56
C ILE A 72 -7.52 -5.92 -3.57
N SER A 73 -7.99 -4.70 -3.80
CA SER A 73 -7.12 -3.51 -3.87
C SER A 73 -6.40 -3.24 -2.55
N LEU A 74 -7.06 -3.42 -1.40
CA LEU A 74 -6.41 -3.30 -0.09
C LEU A 74 -5.43 -4.45 0.17
N LEU A 75 -5.77 -5.69 -0.19
CA LEU A 75 -4.90 -6.85 -0.02
C LEU A 75 -3.59 -6.66 -0.80
N VAL A 76 -3.67 -6.17 -2.05
CA VAL A 76 -2.47 -5.84 -2.84
C VAL A 76 -1.61 -4.83 -2.11
N GLY A 77 -2.20 -3.76 -1.59
CA GLY A 77 -1.48 -2.75 -0.83
C GLY A 77 -0.75 -3.34 0.39
N PHE A 78 -1.44 -4.11 1.21
CA PHE A 78 -0.86 -4.70 2.42
C PHE A 78 0.24 -5.72 2.12
N VAL A 79 0.02 -6.64 1.19
CA VAL A 79 0.99 -7.70 0.88
C VAL A 79 2.24 -7.11 0.21
N ALA A 80 2.06 -6.24 -0.78
CA ALA A 80 3.19 -5.62 -1.47
C ALA A 80 4.06 -4.78 -0.53
N VAL A 81 3.44 -3.95 0.32
CA VAL A 81 4.17 -3.14 1.30
C VAL A 81 4.79 -4.01 2.39
N GLY A 82 4.13 -5.07 2.81
CA GLY A 82 4.69 -6.06 3.73
C GLY A 82 6.01 -6.63 3.21
N ILE A 83 6.03 -7.10 1.96
CA ILE A 83 7.24 -7.61 1.29
C ILE A 83 8.31 -6.52 1.21
N ALA A 84 7.96 -5.32 0.71
CA ALA A 84 8.90 -4.21 0.57
C ALA A 84 9.50 -3.79 1.92
N THR A 85 8.68 -3.74 2.97
CA THR A 85 9.12 -3.36 4.33
C THR A 85 10.07 -4.39 4.91
N VAL A 86 9.77 -5.68 4.80
CA VAL A 86 10.64 -6.76 5.31
C VAL A 86 12.00 -6.71 4.62
N ILE A 87 12.04 -6.65 3.29
CA ILE A 87 13.29 -6.55 2.53
C ILE A 87 14.04 -5.27 2.91
N GLY A 88 13.33 -4.14 2.97
CA GLY A 88 13.90 -2.84 3.32
C GLY A 88 14.51 -2.81 4.71
N ILE A 89 13.84 -3.42 5.71
CA ILE A 89 14.38 -3.54 7.08
C ILE A 89 15.66 -4.38 7.07
N ILE A 90 15.66 -5.54 6.43
CA ILE A 90 16.81 -6.45 6.41
C ILE A 90 18.01 -5.76 5.77
N LEU A 91 17.87 -5.25 4.55
CA LEU A 91 18.96 -4.63 3.81
C LEU A 91 19.41 -3.30 4.46
N GLY A 92 18.47 -2.49 4.94
CA GLY A 92 18.77 -1.23 5.62
C GLY A 92 19.47 -1.43 6.96
N ALA A 93 19.05 -2.42 7.75
CA ALA A 93 19.70 -2.77 9.00
C ALA A 93 21.13 -3.28 8.78
N ILE A 94 21.33 -4.18 7.81
CA ILE A 94 22.67 -4.72 7.46
C ILE A 94 23.58 -3.58 7.00
N SER A 95 23.12 -2.75 6.08
CA SER A 95 23.85 -1.61 5.54
C SER A 95 24.20 -0.58 6.62
N GLY A 96 23.22 -0.14 7.43
CA GLY A 96 23.40 0.85 8.48
C GLY A 96 24.23 0.38 9.67
N PHE A 97 24.18 -0.92 10.00
CA PHE A 97 24.92 -1.50 11.10
C PHE A 97 26.37 -1.82 10.75
N TYR A 98 26.64 -2.62 9.70
CA TYR A 98 27.98 -3.08 9.37
C TYR A 98 28.83 -2.03 8.65
N ARG A 99 28.22 -1.11 7.89
CA ARG A 99 28.92 -0.05 7.16
C ARG A 99 29.98 -0.57 6.15
N GLY A 100 30.95 0.29 5.79
CA GLY A 100 32.08 -0.06 4.95
C GLY A 100 31.63 -0.60 3.58
N TRP A 101 32.28 -1.67 3.12
CA TRP A 101 32.02 -2.25 1.81
C TRP A 101 30.62 -2.87 1.69
N VAL A 102 30.07 -3.41 2.77
CA VAL A 102 28.70 -3.97 2.79
C VAL A 102 27.68 -2.87 2.49
N ASP A 103 27.82 -1.72 3.12
CA ASP A 103 26.99 -0.54 2.87
C ASP A 103 27.13 -0.06 1.42
N ILE A 104 28.37 0.02 0.92
CA ILE A 104 28.65 0.45 -0.46
C ILE A 104 27.95 -0.47 -1.46
N VAL A 105 28.04 -1.78 -1.29
CA VAL A 105 27.42 -2.75 -2.22
C VAL A 105 25.90 -2.64 -2.19
N ILE A 106 25.28 -2.62 -0.99
CA ILE A 106 23.83 -2.52 -0.85
C ILE A 106 23.33 -1.19 -1.43
N MET A 107 24.01 -0.07 -1.15
CA MET A 107 23.59 1.23 -1.66
C MET A 107 23.79 1.33 -3.18
N ARG A 108 24.80 0.72 -3.77
CA ARG A 108 24.93 0.62 -5.23
C ARG A 108 23.76 -0.14 -5.86
N LEU A 109 23.36 -1.26 -5.27
CA LEU A 109 22.17 -1.98 -5.73
C LEU A 109 20.92 -1.10 -5.65
N VAL A 110 20.72 -0.39 -4.53
CA VAL A 110 19.62 0.56 -4.35
C VAL A 110 19.66 1.66 -5.41
N ASP A 111 20.84 2.23 -5.68
CA ASP A 111 21.01 3.32 -6.67
C ASP A 111 20.71 2.84 -8.09
N VAL A 112 21.18 1.65 -8.46
CA VAL A 112 20.87 1.03 -9.77
C VAL A 112 19.37 0.80 -9.91
N MET A 113 18.71 0.24 -8.89
CA MET A 113 17.28 -0.01 -8.92
C MET A 113 16.46 1.30 -9.01
N LEU A 114 16.88 2.36 -8.30
CA LEU A 114 16.22 3.66 -8.33
C LEU A 114 16.51 4.46 -9.61
N SER A 115 17.52 4.09 -10.42
CA SER A 115 17.77 4.73 -11.72
C SER A 115 16.68 4.40 -12.76
N ILE A 116 15.95 3.30 -12.54
CA ILE A 116 14.83 2.88 -13.38
C ILE A 116 13.53 3.35 -12.72
N PRO A 117 12.67 4.12 -13.42
CA PRO A 117 11.37 4.47 -12.85
C PRO A 117 10.58 3.21 -12.47
N THR A 118 10.24 3.08 -11.19
CA THR A 118 9.67 1.86 -10.58
C THR A 118 8.45 1.33 -11.35
N PHE A 119 7.57 2.22 -11.84
CA PHE A 119 6.39 1.83 -12.60
C PHE A 119 6.75 1.07 -13.89
N PHE A 120 7.74 1.55 -14.65
CA PHE A 120 8.19 0.87 -15.86
C PHE A 120 8.91 -0.45 -15.56
N LEU A 121 9.62 -0.52 -14.44
CA LEU A 121 10.23 -1.77 -13.99
C LEU A 121 9.17 -2.82 -13.67
N ILE A 122 8.10 -2.43 -12.98
CA ILE A 122 6.95 -3.30 -12.68
C ILE A 122 6.30 -3.77 -13.96
N LEU A 123 6.01 -2.86 -14.90
CA LEU A 123 5.43 -3.20 -16.21
C LEU A 123 6.28 -4.22 -16.97
N ALA A 124 7.59 -3.98 -17.03
CA ALA A 124 8.51 -4.88 -17.72
C ALA A 124 8.51 -6.29 -17.11
N VAL A 125 8.51 -6.40 -15.77
CA VAL A 125 8.52 -7.71 -15.09
C VAL A 125 7.18 -8.42 -15.25
N ILE A 126 6.05 -7.72 -15.07
CA ILE A 126 4.71 -8.32 -15.17
C ILE A 126 4.43 -8.81 -16.58
N ALA A 127 4.93 -8.12 -17.62
CA ALA A 127 4.73 -8.53 -19.02
C ALA A 127 5.29 -9.92 -19.35
N PHE A 128 6.24 -10.44 -18.57
CA PHE A 128 6.80 -11.79 -18.72
C PHE A 128 6.13 -12.83 -17.82
N LEU A 129 5.23 -12.41 -16.93
CA LEU A 129 4.57 -13.32 -15.98
C LEU A 129 3.14 -13.63 -16.41
N THR A 130 2.64 -14.79 -16.00
CA THR A 130 1.21 -15.11 -16.15
C THR A 130 0.37 -14.14 -15.32
N PRO A 131 -0.77 -13.64 -15.85
CA PRO A 131 -1.66 -12.78 -15.11
C PRO A 131 -2.14 -13.44 -13.81
N SER A 132 -1.75 -12.86 -12.67
CA SER A 132 -2.12 -13.35 -11.35
C SER A 132 -2.01 -12.21 -10.33
N ILE A 133 -2.98 -12.14 -9.42
CA ILE A 133 -2.95 -11.17 -8.33
C ILE A 133 -1.69 -11.34 -7.45
N TRP A 134 -1.25 -12.57 -7.23
CA TRP A 134 -0.04 -12.86 -6.45
C TRP A 134 1.21 -12.33 -7.13
N ASN A 135 1.30 -12.48 -8.46
CA ASN A 135 2.43 -11.94 -9.22
C ASN A 135 2.47 -10.40 -9.11
N ILE A 136 1.33 -9.73 -9.16
CA ILE A 136 1.24 -8.28 -8.99
C ILE A 136 1.75 -7.87 -7.61
N MET A 137 1.25 -8.51 -6.55
CA MET A 137 1.66 -8.24 -5.15
C MET A 137 3.16 -8.42 -4.95
N ILE A 138 3.71 -9.54 -5.44
CA ILE A 138 5.13 -9.89 -5.30
C ILE A 138 5.98 -8.90 -6.08
N VAL A 139 5.63 -8.60 -7.34
CA VAL A 139 6.42 -7.69 -8.18
C VAL A 139 6.43 -6.28 -7.60
N ILE A 140 5.26 -5.74 -7.18
CA ILE A 140 5.21 -4.43 -6.52
C ILE A 140 6.09 -4.44 -5.25
N GLY A 141 6.00 -5.48 -4.44
CA GLY A 141 6.80 -5.61 -3.21
C GLY A 141 8.30 -5.69 -3.48
N LEU A 142 8.71 -6.51 -4.46
CA LEU A 142 10.11 -6.69 -4.86
C LEU A 142 10.71 -5.47 -5.57
N THR A 143 9.91 -4.51 -5.99
CA THR A 143 10.36 -3.29 -6.67
C THR A 143 10.13 -2.01 -5.85
N SER A 144 9.69 -2.12 -4.60
CA SER A 144 9.36 -0.94 -3.76
C SER A 144 10.17 -0.84 -2.47
N TRP A 145 11.10 -1.78 -2.21
CA TRP A 145 11.88 -1.86 -0.97
C TRP A 145 12.98 -0.81 -0.82
N MET A 146 13.44 -0.18 -1.90
CA MET A 146 14.62 0.70 -1.91
C MET A 146 14.48 1.91 -0.98
N GLY A 147 13.30 2.55 -0.98
CA GLY A 147 13.00 3.69 -0.10
C GLY A 147 13.05 3.32 1.38
N VAL A 148 12.49 2.16 1.73
CA VAL A 148 12.52 1.63 3.11
C VAL A 148 13.95 1.28 3.53
N THR A 149 14.76 0.69 2.63
CA THR A 149 16.17 0.39 2.89
C THR A 149 16.96 1.65 3.23
N ARG A 150 16.82 2.73 2.45
CA ARG A 150 17.48 4.00 2.74
C ARG A 150 17.03 4.61 4.07
N LEU A 151 15.73 4.53 4.37
CA LEU A 151 15.16 5.00 5.62
C LEU A 151 15.75 4.26 6.82
N VAL A 152 15.67 2.93 6.80
CA VAL A 152 16.19 2.09 7.91
C VAL A 152 17.69 2.27 8.09
N ARG A 153 18.46 2.33 6.99
CA ARG A 153 19.89 2.65 7.04
C ARG A 153 20.16 3.98 7.73
N ALA A 154 19.44 5.04 7.38
CA ALA A 154 19.61 6.36 7.97
C ALA A 154 19.31 6.35 9.49
N GLU A 155 18.25 5.68 9.91
CA GLU A 155 17.89 5.50 11.31
C GLU A 155 18.99 4.75 12.08
N PHE A 156 19.48 3.64 11.54
CA PHE A 156 20.54 2.85 12.18
C PHE A 156 21.84 3.64 12.34
N LEU A 157 22.21 4.42 11.31
CA LEU A 157 23.38 5.29 11.38
C LEU A 157 23.23 6.37 12.45
N SER A 158 22.05 6.97 12.58
CA SER A 158 21.74 7.97 13.61
C SER A 158 21.72 7.38 15.01
N LEU A 159 21.06 6.23 15.19
CA LEU A 159 20.89 5.61 16.52
C LEU A 159 22.18 5.00 17.06
N ARG A 160 23.07 4.48 16.19
CA ARG A 160 24.32 3.85 16.61
C ARG A 160 25.23 4.77 17.41
N GLY A 161 25.19 6.09 17.15
CA GLY A 161 25.95 7.10 17.89
C GLY A 161 25.31 7.56 19.20
N ARG A 162 24.15 7.01 19.59
CA ARG A 162 23.47 7.38 20.83
C ARG A 162 24.12 6.73 22.04
N GLU A 163 24.15 7.45 23.17
CA GLU A 163 24.79 7.03 24.41
C GLU A 163 24.35 5.65 24.90
N PHE A 164 23.06 5.34 24.83
CA PHE A 164 22.55 4.04 25.30
C PHE A 164 23.03 2.85 24.44
N VAL A 165 23.29 3.08 23.13
CA VAL A 165 23.85 2.04 22.24
C VAL A 165 25.33 1.85 22.55
N MET A 166 26.08 2.95 22.69
CA MET A 166 27.50 2.92 23.05
C MET A 166 27.73 2.26 24.43
N ALA A 167 26.92 2.61 25.43
CA ALA A 167 26.95 1.97 26.73
C ALA A 167 26.70 0.45 26.64
N SER A 168 25.72 0.02 25.84
CA SER A 168 25.46 -1.41 25.65
C SER A 168 26.63 -2.12 24.95
N GLN A 169 27.31 -1.47 24.01
CA GLN A 169 28.52 -2.00 23.35
C GLN A 169 29.68 -2.16 24.34
N THR A 170 29.91 -1.15 25.20
CA THR A 170 30.95 -1.19 26.21
C THR A 170 30.74 -2.32 27.22
N LEU A 171 29.48 -2.66 27.51
CA LEU A 171 29.08 -3.79 28.33
C LEU A 171 29.18 -5.15 27.63
N GLY A 172 29.70 -5.20 26.39
CA GLY A 172 29.91 -6.43 25.63
C GLY A 172 28.66 -6.99 24.94
N ALA A 173 27.66 -6.16 24.64
CA ALA A 173 26.50 -6.64 23.90
C ALA A 173 26.86 -7.08 22.47
N GLN A 174 26.40 -8.28 22.09
CA GLN A 174 26.58 -8.83 20.75
C GLN A 174 25.76 -8.07 19.69
N ASP A 175 26.18 -8.12 18.44
CA ASP A 175 25.54 -7.44 17.31
C ASP A 175 24.03 -7.70 17.20
N ALA A 176 23.61 -8.96 17.31
CA ALA A 176 22.21 -9.34 17.29
C ALA A 176 21.39 -8.62 18.38
N ARG A 177 21.95 -8.50 19.59
CA ARG A 177 21.31 -7.76 20.68
C ARG A 177 21.20 -6.28 20.39
N LEU A 178 22.24 -5.68 19.81
CA LEU A 178 22.23 -4.27 19.41
C LEU A 178 21.19 -4.01 18.33
N ILE A 179 21.14 -4.85 17.29
CA ILE A 179 20.19 -4.72 16.18
C ILE A 179 18.76 -4.89 16.69
N PHE A 180 18.43 -6.05 17.27
CA PHE A 180 17.03 -6.40 17.54
C PHE A 180 16.46 -5.79 18.82
N LYS A 181 17.29 -5.46 19.81
CA LYS A 181 16.82 -4.92 21.10
C LYS A 181 16.97 -3.42 21.23
N HIS A 182 17.91 -2.81 20.50
CA HIS A 182 18.20 -1.39 20.64
C HIS A 182 17.92 -0.59 19.37
N LEU A 183 18.43 -0.99 18.20
CA LEU A 183 18.32 -0.19 16.99
C LEU A 183 16.94 -0.34 16.33
N LEU A 184 16.54 -1.57 15.99
CA LEU A 184 15.29 -1.83 15.27
C LEU A 184 14.05 -1.33 16.02
N PRO A 185 13.87 -1.56 17.34
CA PRO A 185 12.69 -1.05 18.04
C PRO A 185 12.59 0.49 18.04
N ASN A 186 13.75 1.17 18.11
CA ASN A 186 13.79 2.64 18.06
C ASN A 186 13.62 3.21 16.64
N SER A 187 13.76 2.38 15.59
CA SER A 187 13.51 2.74 14.19
C SER A 187 12.08 2.44 13.73
N LEU A 188 11.27 1.75 14.55
CA LEU A 188 9.92 1.30 14.11
C LEU A 188 8.99 2.46 13.74
N THR A 189 9.06 3.58 14.44
CA THR A 189 8.18 4.73 14.19
C THR A 189 8.26 5.20 12.73
N PRO A 190 9.42 5.60 12.19
CA PRO A 190 9.51 6.04 10.80
C PRO A 190 9.22 4.89 9.81
N ILE A 191 9.53 3.64 10.16
CA ILE A 191 9.20 2.47 9.32
C ILE A 191 7.69 2.30 9.19
N ILE A 192 6.94 2.36 10.30
CA ILE A 192 5.47 2.23 10.30
C ILE A 192 4.84 3.36 9.46
N VAL A 193 5.27 4.60 9.67
CA VAL A 193 4.79 5.76 8.88
C VAL A 193 5.05 5.55 7.39
N SER A 194 6.27 5.15 7.02
CA SER A 194 6.64 4.86 5.63
C SER A 194 5.80 3.73 5.04
N SER A 195 5.52 2.68 5.82
CA SER A 195 4.68 1.56 5.38
C SER A 195 3.23 1.98 5.15
N VAL A 196 2.65 2.79 6.04
CA VAL A 196 1.27 3.31 5.88
C VAL A 196 1.15 4.12 4.60
N LEU A 197 2.10 5.03 4.34
CA LEU A 197 2.15 5.81 3.10
C LEU A 197 2.41 4.92 1.86
N GLY A 198 3.20 3.87 2.05
CA GLY A 198 3.48 2.88 1.01
C GLY A 198 2.23 2.14 0.52
N ILE A 199 1.25 1.87 1.40
CA ILE A 199 -0.01 1.21 1.01
C ILE A 199 -0.79 2.08 0.01
N ALA A 200 -0.88 3.39 0.26
CA ALA A 200 -1.51 4.32 -0.69
C ALA A 200 -0.86 4.24 -2.09
N SER A 201 0.48 4.25 -2.11
CA SER A 201 1.25 4.15 -3.36
C SER A 201 1.04 2.80 -4.06
N ALA A 202 0.99 1.70 -3.32
CA ALA A 202 0.77 0.37 -3.89
C ALA A 202 -0.64 0.20 -4.50
N VAL A 203 -1.67 0.76 -3.85
CA VAL A 203 -3.04 0.80 -4.40
C VAL A 203 -3.09 1.60 -5.70
N LEU A 204 -2.40 2.76 -5.77
CA LEU A 204 -2.32 3.54 -7.00
C LEU A 204 -1.59 2.79 -8.12
N VAL A 205 -0.48 2.12 -7.80
CA VAL A 205 0.29 1.33 -8.77
C VAL A 205 -0.55 0.17 -9.30
N GLU A 206 -1.22 -0.58 -8.42
CA GLU A 206 -2.15 -1.67 -8.82
C GLU A 206 -3.23 -1.15 -9.75
N SER A 207 -3.88 -0.05 -9.37
CA SER A 207 -4.94 0.55 -10.18
C SER A 207 -4.44 1.01 -11.55
N GLY A 208 -3.24 1.57 -11.61
CA GLY A 208 -2.59 1.94 -12.87
C GLY A 208 -2.24 0.73 -13.75
N LEU A 209 -1.74 -0.36 -13.15
CA LEU A 209 -1.48 -1.62 -13.86
C LEU A 209 -2.77 -2.25 -14.38
N SER A 210 -3.80 -2.29 -13.55
CA SER A 210 -5.13 -2.78 -13.94
C SER A 210 -5.71 -1.95 -15.09
N PHE A 211 -5.59 -0.61 -15.04
CA PHE A 211 -6.03 0.30 -16.11
C PHE A 211 -5.31 0.05 -17.44
N LEU A 212 -4.07 -0.42 -17.41
CA LEU A 212 -3.31 -0.84 -18.59
C LEU A 212 -3.59 -2.29 -19.02
N GLY A 213 -4.50 -3.00 -18.35
CA GLY A 213 -4.86 -4.38 -18.64
C GLY A 213 -3.88 -5.42 -18.08
N LEU A 214 -2.87 -5.00 -17.30
CA LEU A 214 -1.84 -5.87 -16.71
C LEU A 214 -2.07 -6.12 -15.21
N GLY A 215 -3.21 -5.67 -14.68
CA GLY A 215 -3.59 -5.81 -13.29
C GLY A 215 -4.38 -7.08 -12.99
N VAL A 216 -5.31 -6.94 -12.05
CA VAL A 216 -6.22 -8.03 -11.64
C VAL A 216 -7.14 -8.40 -12.80
N GLN A 217 -7.17 -9.69 -13.13
CA GLN A 217 -7.95 -10.22 -14.24
C GLN A 217 -9.33 -10.71 -13.78
N ALA A 218 -10.30 -10.67 -14.72
CA ALA A 218 -11.60 -11.28 -14.52
C ALA A 218 -11.46 -12.78 -14.13
N PRO A 219 -12.38 -13.34 -13.33
CA PRO A 219 -13.63 -12.73 -12.86
C PRO A 219 -13.46 -11.77 -11.66
N GLN A 220 -12.31 -11.78 -10.98
CA GLN A 220 -12.07 -11.00 -9.78
C GLN A 220 -12.21 -9.50 -10.02
N ALA A 221 -12.87 -8.81 -9.08
CA ALA A 221 -13.00 -7.36 -9.11
C ALA A 221 -11.87 -6.69 -8.32
N SER A 222 -11.27 -5.63 -8.90
CA SER A 222 -10.49 -4.60 -8.20
C SER A 222 -11.01 -3.22 -8.62
N TRP A 223 -10.72 -2.19 -7.86
CA TRP A 223 -11.13 -0.84 -8.29
C TRP A 223 -10.47 -0.43 -9.61
N GLY A 224 -9.24 -0.89 -9.84
CA GLY A 224 -8.50 -0.63 -11.07
C GLY A 224 -9.15 -1.28 -12.30
N ASN A 225 -9.58 -2.56 -12.21
CA ASN A 225 -10.20 -3.20 -13.36
C ASN A 225 -11.63 -2.72 -13.63
N ILE A 226 -12.39 -2.33 -12.59
CA ILE A 226 -13.71 -1.69 -12.80
C ILE A 226 -13.53 -0.35 -13.53
N LEU A 227 -12.49 0.43 -13.17
CA LEU A 227 -12.15 1.67 -13.85
C LEU A 227 -11.77 1.42 -15.32
N THR A 228 -11.09 0.32 -15.61
CA THR A 228 -10.75 -0.09 -16.99
C THR A 228 -11.99 -0.44 -17.79
N ASP A 229 -12.90 -1.22 -17.19
CA ASP A 229 -14.20 -1.54 -17.82
C ASP A 229 -14.98 -0.25 -18.17
N GLY A 230 -14.88 0.79 -17.31
CA GLY A 230 -15.52 2.08 -17.52
C GLY A 230 -14.93 2.94 -18.64
N LYS A 231 -13.69 2.69 -19.07
CA LYS A 231 -12.99 3.49 -20.07
C LYS A 231 -13.73 3.53 -21.42
N GLU A 232 -14.27 2.40 -21.85
CA GLU A 232 -14.97 2.27 -23.13
C GLU A 232 -16.35 2.94 -23.12
N TYR A 233 -16.94 3.10 -21.92
CA TYR A 233 -18.31 3.55 -21.73
C TYR A 233 -18.42 4.92 -21.04
N ILE A 234 -17.34 5.69 -20.93
CA ILE A 234 -17.26 6.91 -20.13
C ILE A 234 -18.30 7.98 -20.55
N GLN A 235 -18.73 7.97 -21.80
CA GLN A 235 -19.68 8.96 -22.32
C GLN A 235 -21.13 8.70 -21.84
N PHE A 236 -21.50 7.46 -21.50
CA PHE A 236 -22.86 7.09 -21.11
C PHE A 236 -22.95 6.31 -19.80
N ALA A 237 -21.89 5.66 -19.35
CA ALA A 237 -21.82 4.92 -18.10
C ALA A 237 -20.76 5.51 -17.15
N TRP A 238 -20.93 6.81 -16.83
CA TRP A 238 -20.02 7.59 -15.98
C TRP A 238 -19.76 6.95 -14.62
N TRP A 239 -20.70 6.17 -14.09
CA TRP A 239 -20.61 5.50 -12.78
C TRP A 239 -19.48 4.48 -12.72
N LEU A 240 -19.14 3.83 -13.86
CA LEU A 240 -18.03 2.87 -13.95
C LEU A 240 -16.66 3.53 -13.76
N SER A 241 -16.55 4.82 -13.98
CA SER A 241 -15.31 5.57 -13.76
C SER A 241 -15.35 6.36 -12.45
N LEU A 242 -16.50 6.95 -12.11
CA LEU A 242 -16.62 7.81 -10.92
C LEU A 242 -16.46 7.01 -9.62
N PHE A 243 -17.22 5.93 -9.44
CA PHE A 243 -17.20 5.20 -8.17
C PHE A 243 -15.83 4.57 -7.86
N PRO A 244 -15.17 3.83 -8.75
CA PRO A 244 -13.85 3.30 -8.46
C PRO A 244 -12.78 4.40 -8.33
N GLY A 245 -12.87 5.46 -9.15
CA GLY A 245 -11.97 6.62 -9.03
C GLY A 245 -12.09 7.30 -7.66
N MET A 246 -13.31 7.51 -7.17
CA MET A 246 -13.55 8.06 -5.84
C MET A 246 -13.08 7.11 -4.71
N ALA A 247 -13.29 5.82 -4.85
CA ALA A 247 -12.81 4.84 -3.86
C ALA A 247 -11.29 4.84 -3.75
N ILE A 248 -10.57 4.86 -4.88
CA ILE A 248 -9.12 4.99 -4.93
C ILE A 248 -8.68 6.31 -4.28
N LEU A 249 -9.29 7.43 -4.66
CA LEU A 249 -8.97 8.76 -4.13
C LEU A 249 -9.15 8.80 -2.61
N ILE A 250 -10.31 8.37 -2.10
CA ILE A 250 -10.62 8.38 -0.66
C ILE A 250 -9.65 7.46 0.10
N THR A 251 -9.31 6.31 -0.46
CA THR A 251 -8.36 5.38 0.16
C THR A 251 -6.96 6.00 0.25
N VAL A 252 -6.48 6.59 -0.83
CA VAL A 252 -5.17 7.26 -0.88
C VAL A 252 -5.13 8.43 0.10
N LEU A 253 -6.17 9.26 0.13
CA LEU A 253 -6.28 10.36 1.09
C LEU A 253 -6.31 9.84 2.53
N GLY A 254 -7.09 8.78 2.81
CA GLY A 254 -7.16 8.17 4.13
C GLY A 254 -5.81 7.68 4.63
N TYR A 255 -5.04 6.95 3.81
CA TYR A 255 -3.69 6.50 4.17
C TYR A 255 -2.70 7.65 4.33
N ASN A 256 -2.77 8.68 3.48
CA ASN A 256 -1.89 9.86 3.61
C ASN A 256 -2.19 10.64 4.91
N LEU A 257 -3.47 10.91 5.22
CA LEU A 257 -3.86 11.55 6.46
C LEU A 257 -3.45 10.74 7.70
N LEU A 258 -3.62 9.43 7.63
CA LEU A 258 -3.20 8.52 8.70
C LEU A 258 -1.68 8.53 8.86
N GLY A 259 -0.93 8.45 7.77
CA GLY A 259 0.55 8.46 7.78
C GLY A 259 1.12 9.76 8.33
N GLU A 260 0.58 10.92 7.89
CA GLU A 260 1.00 12.23 8.37
C GLU A 260 0.64 12.43 9.84
N GLY A 261 -0.59 12.09 10.23
CA GLY A 261 -1.01 12.16 11.62
C GLY A 261 -0.23 11.22 12.55
N LEU A 262 0.16 10.02 12.08
CA LEU A 262 1.06 9.12 12.80
C LEU A 262 2.45 9.75 12.97
N ARG A 263 2.99 10.36 11.94
CA ARG A 263 4.27 11.05 11.97
C ARG A 263 4.27 12.14 13.02
N ASP A 264 3.27 13.03 13.01
CA ASP A 264 3.14 14.12 13.97
C ASP A 264 2.96 13.64 15.41
N ALA A 265 2.11 12.63 15.62
CA ALA A 265 1.82 12.09 16.95
C ALA A 265 3.02 11.35 17.58
N LEU A 266 3.91 10.81 16.74
CA LEU A 266 5.08 10.03 17.17
C LEU A 266 6.38 10.86 17.17
N ASP A 267 6.36 12.12 16.68
CA ASP A 267 7.52 13.01 16.73
C ASP A 267 7.73 13.53 18.18
N PRO A 268 8.90 13.23 18.81
CA PRO A 268 9.20 13.68 20.17
C PRO A 268 9.33 15.21 20.30
N ARG A 269 9.53 15.93 19.19
CA ARG A 269 9.77 17.39 19.19
C ARG A 269 8.50 18.20 19.40
N THR A 270 7.33 17.67 19.07
CA THR A 270 6.02 18.32 19.27
C THR A 270 5.57 18.33 20.73
N THR A 271 6.36 17.78 21.66
CA THR A 271 6.03 17.65 23.09
C THR A 271 6.42 18.89 23.92
N LYS A 272 6.95 19.96 23.30
CA LYS A 272 7.46 21.16 23.99
C LYS A 272 6.61 22.42 23.78
N GLN A 273 5.35 22.28 23.34
CA GLN A 273 4.42 23.41 23.36
C GLN A 273 3.22 23.10 24.25
#